data_20acf5fdf0adeddf05fb222b268d1651
#
_entry.id   20acf5fdf0adeddf05fb222b268d1651
#
_cell.length_a   1.000
_cell.length_b   1.000
_cell.length_c   1.000
_cell.angle_alpha   90.00
_cell.angle_beta   90.00
_cell.angle_gamma   90.00
#
_symmetry.space_group_name_H-M   'P 1'
#
loop_
_entity.id
_entity.type
_entity.pdbx_description
1 polymer ?
#
loop_
_entity_poly.entity_id
_entity_poly.type
_entity_poly.pdbx_seq_one_letter_code
_entity_poly.pdbx_strand_id
1 'polypeptide(L)'
;MYDEALAVDRIRAARAAVDAGGEPFVLVGRTDVLLVGGGLDECVRRANAYLAAGADCAFVPGAADAATIGTPVRELDGPLNVVMGLTGNTRTLDDLRELGVRRVTVGGSIARAMYHHLLRAAREMAERGTFSYADDQLSPTELNHLFRRA
;
A
#
# COMPACT_ATOMS: atom_id res chain seq x y z
N MET A 1 -0.33 9.81 16.01
CA MET A 1 -0.90 10.51 14.83
C MET A 1 -0.82 12.02 15.03
N TYR A 2 -0.85 12.81 13.96
CA TYR A 2 -1.02 14.25 14.07
C TYR A 2 -2.42 14.60 14.58
N ASP A 3 -2.56 15.76 15.21
CA ASP A 3 -3.85 16.42 15.35
C ASP A 3 -4.55 16.53 13.99
N GLU A 4 -5.89 16.44 13.97
CA GLU A 4 -6.62 16.35 12.70
C GLU A 4 -6.54 17.63 11.88
N ALA A 5 -6.63 18.80 12.53
CA ALA A 5 -6.53 20.07 11.82
C ALA A 5 -5.17 20.21 11.13
N LEU A 6 -4.09 19.91 11.86
CA LEU A 6 -2.73 19.88 11.29
C LEU A 6 -2.61 18.87 10.14
N ALA A 7 -3.19 17.67 10.28
CA ALA A 7 -3.15 16.66 9.24
C ALA A 7 -3.88 17.13 7.97
N VAL A 8 -5.04 17.74 8.11
CA VAL A 8 -5.81 18.33 7.01
C VAL A 8 -5.04 19.46 6.33
N ASP A 9 -4.43 20.35 7.08
CA ASP A 9 -3.62 21.46 6.53
C ASP A 9 -2.39 20.94 5.75
N ARG A 10 -1.79 19.84 6.17
CA ARG A 10 -0.73 19.16 5.43
C ARG A 10 -1.21 18.64 4.06
N ILE A 11 -2.43 18.09 3.99
CA ILE A 11 -3.03 17.66 2.71
C ILE A 11 -3.29 18.86 1.81
N ARG A 12 -3.85 19.95 2.35
CA ARG A 12 -4.07 21.20 1.58
C ARG A 12 -2.78 21.75 1.01
N ALA A 13 -1.72 21.82 1.82
CA ALA A 13 -0.42 22.29 1.37
C ALA A 13 0.18 21.40 0.27
N ALA A 14 0.06 20.06 0.41
CA ALA A 14 0.49 19.12 -0.60
C ALA A 14 -0.30 19.29 -1.90
N ARG A 15 -1.64 19.45 -1.83
CA ARG A 15 -2.50 19.70 -3.00
C ARG A 15 -2.07 20.99 -3.72
N ALA A 16 -1.90 22.07 -2.98
CA ALA A 16 -1.45 23.34 -3.56
C ALA A 16 -0.11 23.22 -4.29
N ALA A 17 0.84 22.47 -3.71
CA ALA A 17 2.15 22.25 -4.34
C ALA A 17 2.05 21.39 -5.63
N VAL A 18 1.20 20.36 -5.62
CA VAL A 18 0.93 19.53 -6.81
C VAL A 18 0.30 20.37 -7.92
N ASP A 19 -0.71 21.18 -7.59
CA ASP A 19 -1.41 22.03 -8.57
C ASP A 19 -0.48 23.07 -9.18
N ALA A 20 0.43 23.65 -8.36
CA ALA A 20 1.44 24.59 -8.84
C ALA A 20 2.48 23.93 -9.77
N GLY A 21 2.72 22.63 -9.63
CA GLY A 21 3.66 21.87 -10.46
C GLY A 21 3.16 21.60 -11.88
N GLY A 22 1.84 21.61 -12.10
CA GLY A 22 1.23 21.45 -13.42
C GLY A 22 1.26 20.03 -14.00
N GLU A 23 1.96 19.10 -13.33
CA GLU A 23 2.05 17.70 -13.79
C GLU A 23 0.95 16.83 -13.15
N PRO A 24 0.43 15.83 -13.88
CA PRO A 24 -0.54 14.90 -13.34
C PRO A 24 0.02 14.14 -12.11
N PHE A 25 -0.62 14.26 -10.97
CA PHE A 25 -0.19 13.62 -9.73
C PHE A 25 -1.38 13.18 -8.89
N VAL A 26 -1.35 11.96 -8.39
CA VAL A 26 -2.38 11.41 -7.49
C VAL A 26 -1.93 11.58 -6.04
N LEU A 27 -2.59 12.47 -5.29
CA LEU A 27 -2.35 12.69 -3.87
C LEU A 27 -3.17 11.70 -3.03
N VAL A 28 -2.48 10.88 -2.25
CA VAL A 28 -3.13 9.88 -1.39
C VAL A 28 -3.10 10.33 0.08
N GLY A 29 -4.28 10.56 0.65
CA GLY A 29 -4.45 10.89 2.07
C GLY A 29 -4.47 9.63 2.94
N ARG A 30 -3.44 9.44 3.76
CA ARG A 30 -3.32 8.27 4.65
C ARG A 30 -3.72 8.60 6.07
N THR A 31 -4.57 7.74 6.68
CA THR A 31 -4.85 7.75 8.11
C THR A 31 -4.45 6.45 8.76
N ASP A 32 -3.69 6.53 9.86
CA ASP A 32 -3.17 5.38 10.60
C ASP A 32 -4.05 4.99 11.81
N VAL A 33 -5.27 5.47 11.86
CA VAL A 33 -6.21 5.25 12.98
C VAL A 33 -6.29 3.77 13.38
N LEU A 34 -6.49 2.87 12.41
CA LEU A 34 -6.59 1.44 12.70
C LEU A 34 -5.27 0.82 13.20
N LEU A 35 -4.12 1.35 12.78
CA LEU A 35 -2.81 0.85 13.24
C LEU A 35 -2.50 1.21 14.68
N VAL A 36 -3.13 2.25 15.21
CA VAL A 36 -2.95 2.71 16.60
C VAL A 36 -4.11 2.32 17.49
N GLY A 37 -5.00 1.43 17.03
CA GLY A 37 -6.12 0.90 17.82
C GLY A 37 -7.35 1.80 17.86
N GLY A 38 -7.46 2.79 16.96
CA GLY A 38 -8.67 3.61 16.82
C GLY A 38 -9.79 2.90 16.05
N GLY A 39 -11.00 3.47 16.10
CA GLY A 39 -12.20 2.92 15.48
C GLY A 39 -12.40 3.30 14.02
N LEU A 40 -13.30 2.56 13.35
CA LEU A 40 -13.66 2.82 11.96
C LEU A 40 -14.30 4.20 11.75
N ASP A 41 -15.14 4.65 12.68
CA ASP A 41 -15.81 5.96 12.59
C ASP A 41 -14.79 7.12 12.55
N GLU A 42 -13.78 7.08 13.42
CA GLU A 42 -12.69 8.06 13.38
C GLU A 42 -11.88 7.95 12.10
N CYS A 43 -11.64 6.73 11.65
CA CYS A 43 -10.91 6.46 10.42
C CYS A 43 -11.62 7.09 9.21
N VAL A 44 -12.92 6.84 9.06
CA VAL A 44 -13.76 7.39 7.97
C VAL A 44 -13.83 8.91 8.06
N ARG A 45 -14.08 9.46 9.24
CA ARG A 45 -14.16 10.91 9.46
C ARG A 45 -12.86 11.62 9.03
N ARG A 46 -11.69 11.11 9.48
CA ARG A 46 -10.39 11.67 9.08
C ARG A 46 -10.12 11.51 7.58
N ALA A 47 -10.42 10.36 7.01
CA ALA A 47 -10.20 10.10 5.60
C ALA A 47 -11.07 11.02 4.72
N ASN A 48 -12.34 11.25 5.08
CA ASN A 48 -13.20 12.21 4.38
C ASN A 48 -12.69 13.65 4.52
N ALA A 49 -12.16 14.04 5.70
CA ALA A 49 -11.53 15.35 5.86
C ALA A 49 -10.29 15.52 4.94
N TYR A 50 -9.53 14.45 4.68
CA TYR A 50 -8.39 14.48 3.74
C TYR A 50 -8.86 14.56 2.28
N LEU A 51 -9.93 13.83 1.91
CA LEU A 51 -10.54 13.92 0.57
C LEU A 51 -11.07 15.34 0.34
N ALA A 52 -11.80 15.91 1.29
CA ALA A 52 -12.28 17.30 1.22
C ALA A 52 -11.15 18.33 1.16
N ALA A 53 -9.97 18.01 1.70
CA ALA A 53 -8.78 18.86 1.64
C ALA A 53 -7.98 18.74 0.33
N GLY A 54 -8.42 17.87 -0.61
CA GLY A 54 -7.81 17.73 -1.93
C GLY A 54 -7.00 16.45 -2.14
N ALA A 55 -7.11 15.44 -1.27
CA ALA A 55 -6.60 14.11 -1.59
C ALA A 55 -7.48 13.46 -2.67
N ASP A 56 -6.85 12.83 -3.65
CA ASP A 56 -7.56 12.11 -4.74
C ASP A 56 -8.01 10.72 -4.31
N CYS A 57 -7.41 10.17 -3.26
CA CYS A 57 -7.67 8.83 -2.77
C CYS A 57 -7.38 8.75 -1.27
N ALA A 58 -8.21 8.06 -0.51
CA ALA A 58 -7.95 7.73 0.88
C ALA A 58 -7.13 6.43 1.00
N PHE A 59 -6.24 6.35 1.97
CA PHE A 59 -5.51 5.14 2.29
C PHE A 59 -5.68 4.79 3.77
N VAL A 60 -6.20 3.58 4.02
CA VAL A 60 -6.49 3.06 5.35
C VAL A 60 -5.68 1.78 5.58
N PRO A 61 -4.41 1.86 6.00
CA PRO A 61 -3.66 0.68 6.39
C PRO A 61 -4.27 0.06 7.66
N GLY A 62 -4.25 -1.27 7.73
CA GLY A 62 -4.92 -2.03 8.80
C GLY A 62 -6.31 -2.53 8.41
N ALA A 63 -6.96 -1.97 7.38
CA ALA A 63 -8.16 -2.57 6.80
C ALA A 63 -7.76 -3.82 6.00
N ALA A 64 -8.15 -5.00 6.49
CA ALA A 64 -7.71 -6.28 5.94
C ALA A 64 -8.84 -7.30 5.72
N ASP A 65 -9.90 -7.25 6.49
CA ASP A 65 -11.08 -8.10 6.34
C ASP A 65 -12.24 -7.38 5.62
N ALA A 66 -13.30 -8.13 5.28
CA ALA A 66 -14.42 -7.58 4.53
C ALA A 66 -15.16 -6.44 5.26
N ALA A 67 -15.23 -6.47 6.57
CA ALA A 67 -15.91 -5.45 7.36
C ALA A 67 -15.09 -4.16 7.43
N THR A 68 -13.79 -4.29 7.76
CA THR A 68 -12.86 -3.15 7.87
C THR A 68 -12.54 -2.50 6.52
N ILE A 69 -12.70 -3.21 5.39
CA ILE A 69 -12.62 -2.66 4.04
C ILE A 69 -13.98 -2.11 3.59
N GLY A 70 -15.05 -2.87 3.80
CA GLY A 70 -16.37 -2.52 3.28
C GLY A 70 -16.99 -1.27 3.91
N THR A 71 -16.73 -1.00 5.18
CA THR A 71 -17.19 0.24 5.83
C THR A 71 -16.57 1.49 5.18
N PRO A 72 -15.23 1.64 5.07
CA PRO A 72 -14.64 2.75 4.35
C PRO A 72 -15.09 2.85 2.89
N VAL A 73 -15.26 1.73 2.18
CA VAL A 73 -15.74 1.79 0.79
C VAL A 73 -17.12 2.43 0.67
N ARG A 74 -18.03 2.17 1.62
CA ARG A 74 -19.39 2.74 1.59
C ARG A 74 -19.48 4.18 2.09
N GLU A 75 -18.60 4.56 3.02
CA GLU A 75 -18.74 5.79 3.80
C GLU A 75 -17.72 6.87 3.43
N LEU A 76 -16.76 6.55 2.55
CA LEU A 76 -15.82 7.55 2.03
C LEU A 76 -16.41 8.29 0.82
N ASP A 77 -16.18 9.59 0.78
CA ASP A 77 -16.55 10.48 -0.32
C ASP A 77 -15.60 10.38 -1.54
N GLY A 78 -14.83 9.31 -1.62
CA GLY A 78 -13.86 9.08 -2.69
C GLY A 78 -13.24 7.68 -2.68
N PRO A 79 -12.31 7.41 -3.61
CA PRO A 79 -11.71 6.09 -3.77
C PRO A 79 -10.90 5.66 -2.56
N LEU A 80 -10.98 4.36 -2.23
CA LEU A 80 -10.17 3.72 -1.20
C LEU A 80 -8.98 3.00 -1.80
N ASN A 81 -7.79 3.25 -1.23
CA ASN A 81 -6.60 2.41 -1.35
C ASN A 81 -6.49 1.46 -0.15
N VAL A 82 -6.16 0.22 -0.42
CA VAL A 82 -5.78 -0.77 0.61
C VAL A 82 -4.37 -1.29 0.36
N VAL A 83 -3.71 -1.82 1.39
CA VAL A 83 -2.41 -2.47 1.26
C VAL A 83 -2.54 -3.96 1.51
N MET A 84 -2.05 -4.77 0.57
CA MET A 84 -2.05 -6.23 0.63
C MET A 84 -0.63 -6.78 0.76
N GLY A 85 -0.52 -8.04 1.17
CA GLY A 85 0.76 -8.75 1.23
C GLY A 85 1.65 -8.40 2.43
N LEU A 86 1.22 -7.55 3.35
CA LEU A 86 2.00 -7.24 4.56
C LEU A 86 1.85 -8.30 5.66
N THR A 87 0.70 -8.95 5.71
CA THR A 87 0.36 -10.06 6.59
C THR A 87 -0.29 -11.15 5.77
N GLY A 88 -0.60 -12.30 6.35
CA GLY A 88 -1.21 -13.46 5.67
C GLY A 88 -2.63 -13.21 5.15
N ASN A 89 -2.85 -12.11 4.44
CA ASN A 89 -4.11 -11.78 3.82
C ASN A 89 -4.29 -12.58 2.52
N THR A 90 -5.38 -13.31 2.42
CA THR A 90 -5.69 -14.23 1.32
C THR A 90 -6.65 -13.65 0.27
N ARG A 91 -6.97 -12.34 0.34
CA ARG A 91 -7.89 -11.72 -0.62
C ARG A 91 -7.25 -11.56 -1.98
N THR A 92 -8.01 -11.92 -3.00
CA THR A 92 -7.64 -11.70 -4.39
C THR A 92 -7.96 -10.27 -4.84
N LEU A 93 -7.46 -9.87 -6.00
CA LEU A 93 -7.85 -8.59 -6.61
C LEU A 93 -9.34 -8.55 -6.97
N ASP A 94 -9.93 -9.70 -7.31
CA ASP A 94 -11.36 -9.78 -7.61
C ASP A 94 -12.22 -9.60 -6.36
N ASP A 95 -11.85 -10.21 -5.23
CA ASP A 95 -12.51 -9.94 -3.94
C ASP A 95 -12.48 -8.44 -3.58
N LEU A 96 -11.34 -7.80 -3.79
CA LEU A 96 -11.19 -6.37 -3.48
C LEU A 96 -11.99 -5.48 -4.44
N ARG A 97 -12.08 -5.86 -5.72
CA ARG A 97 -12.90 -5.19 -6.72
C ARG A 97 -14.38 -5.30 -6.40
N GLU A 98 -14.85 -6.49 -6.02
CA GLU A 98 -16.23 -6.73 -5.59
C GLU A 98 -16.59 -5.92 -4.33
N LEU A 99 -15.66 -5.78 -3.41
CA LEU A 99 -15.82 -4.89 -2.25
C LEU A 99 -15.84 -3.38 -2.63
N GLY A 100 -15.45 -3.01 -3.85
CA GLY A 100 -15.43 -1.62 -4.30
C GLY A 100 -14.10 -0.88 -4.12
N VAL A 101 -13.02 -1.58 -3.76
CA VAL A 101 -11.67 -0.99 -3.66
C VAL A 101 -11.21 -0.52 -5.04
N ARG A 102 -10.62 0.68 -5.11
CA ARG A 102 -10.17 1.29 -6.37
C ARG A 102 -8.67 1.27 -6.56
N ARG A 103 -7.90 1.14 -5.50
CA ARG A 103 -6.44 1.10 -5.53
C ARG A 103 -5.92 0.05 -4.57
N VAL A 104 -4.97 -0.75 -5.03
CA VAL A 104 -4.27 -1.75 -4.19
C VAL A 104 -2.78 -1.47 -4.26
N THR A 105 -2.14 -1.49 -3.11
CA THR A 105 -0.69 -1.37 -2.97
C THR A 105 -0.15 -2.56 -2.20
N VAL A 106 1.13 -2.85 -2.34
CA VAL A 106 1.78 -3.97 -1.65
C VAL A 106 2.83 -3.51 -0.63
N GLY A 107 3.05 -2.21 -0.53
CA GLY A 107 4.04 -1.63 0.37
C GLY A 107 5.42 -2.28 0.20
N GLY A 108 6.05 -2.64 1.31
CA GLY A 108 7.36 -3.29 1.32
C GLY A 108 7.33 -4.82 1.19
N SER A 109 6.18 -5.44 0.89
CA SER A 109 6.06 -6.91 0.94
C SER A 109 6.95 -7.62 -0.08
N ILE A 110 7.04 -7.11 -1.31
CA ILE A 110 7.90 -7.67 -2.36
C ILE A 110 9.36 -7.57 -1.95
N ALA A 111 9.81 -6.41 -1.47
CA ALA A 111 11.19 -6.24 -0.99
C ALA A 111 11.50 -7.21 0.18
N ARG A 112 10.57 -7.36 1.14
CA ARG A 112 10.71 -8.33 2.25
C ARG A 112 10.82 -9.76 1.75
N ALA A 113 10.06 -10.14 0.73
CA ALA A 113 10.13 -11.46 0.11
C ALA A 113 11.49 -11.68 -0.57
N MET A 114 11.99 -10.68 -1.31
CA MET A 114 13.33 -10.72 -1.91
C MET A 114 14.44 -10.87 -0.86
N TYR A 115 14.40 -10.08 0.22
CA TYR A 115 15.38 -10.19 1.30
C TYR A 115 15.29 -11.53 2.03
N HIS A 116 14.09 -12.10 2.20
CA HIS A 116 13.94 -13.42 2.77
C HIS A 116 14.60 -14.49 1.90
N HIS A 117 14.42 -14.44 0.58
CA HIS A 117 15.11 -15.34 -0.36
C HIS A 117 16.63 -15.18 -0.27
N LEU A 118 17.13 -13.95 -0.29
CA LEU A 118 18.58 -13.66 -0.14
C LEU A 118 19.16 -14.24 1.16
N LEU A 119 18.48 -14.02 2.29
CA LEU A 119 18.91 -14.56 3.57
C LEU A 119 18.91 -16.09 3.60
N ARG A 120 17.92 -16.74 2.99
CA ARG A 120 17.87 -18.20 2.86
C ARG A 120 19.07 -18.73 2.05
N ALA A 121 19.34 -18.11 0.91
CA ALA A 121 20.46 -18.49 0.05
C ALA A 121 21.81 -18.32 0.79
N ALA A 122 22.00 -17.18 1.46
CA ALA A 122 23.22 -16.95 2.24
C ALA A 122 23.42 -17.97 3.38
N ARG A 123 22.35 -18.30 4.12
CA ARG A 123 22.42 -19.34 5.18
C ARG A 123 22.68 -20.72 4.61
N GLU A 124 22.08 -21.08 3.50
CA GLU A 124 22.32 -22.35 2.82
C GLU A 124 23.81 -22.53 2.48
N MET A 125 24.42 -21.52 1.89
CA MET A 125 25.85 -21.53 1.57
C MET A 125 26.72 -21.60 2.84
N ALA A 126 26.41 -20.79 3.85
CA ALA A 126 27.23 -20.71 5.07
C ALA A 126 27.13 -21.96 5.96
N GLU A 127 25.94 -22.56 6.07
CA GLU A 127 25.68 -23.63 7.03
C GLU A 127 25.78 -25.04 6.39
N ARG A 128 25.45 -25.17 5.10
CA ARG A 128 25.38 -26.46 4.40
C ARG A 128 26.35 -26.60 3.25
N GLY A 129 26.93 -25.50 2.76
CA GLY A 129 27.83 -25.52 1.61
C GLY A 129 27.13 -25.96 0.29
N THR A 130 25.81 -25.78 0.20
CA THR A 130 25.02 -26.16 -0.97
C THR A 130 24.49 -24.93 -1.71
N PHE A 131 23.97 -25.10 -2.92
CA PHE A 131 23.58 -24.03 -3.82
C PHE A 131 22.19 -24.28 -4.43
N SER A 132 21.29 -24.97 -3.71
CA SER A 132 19.96 -25.33 -4.22
C SER A 132 19.05 -24.12 -4.47
N TYR A 133 19.37 -22.96 -3.90
CA TYR A 133 18.69 -21.70 -4.21
C TYR A 133 18.76 -21.32 -5.71
N ALA A 134 19.77 -21.86 -6.44
CA ALA A 134 19.96 -21.59 -7.85
C ALA A 134 18.92 -22.29 -8.75
N ASP A 135 18.17 -23.28 -8.22
CA ASP A 135 17.13 -23.99 -8.96
C ASP A 135 15.92 -23.08 -9.22
N ASP A 136 15.75 -22.02 -8.42
CA ASP A 136 14.65 -21.06 -8.51
C ASP A 136 15.19 -19.64 -8.75
N GLN A 137 15.88 -19.45 -9.87
CA GLN A 137 16.42 -18.16 -10.28
C GLN A 137 16.08 -17.86 -11.75
N LEU A 138 16.02 -16.57 -12.08
CA LEU A 138 15.94 -16.14 -13.47
C LEU A 138 17.25 -16.44 -14.19
N SER A 139 17.17 -16.92 -15.42
CA SER A 139 18.34 -17.01 -16.27
C SER A 139 18.94 -15.62 -16.57
N PRO A 140 20.25 -15.53 -16.88
CA PRO A 140 20.85 -14.26 -17.28
C PRO A 140 20.12 -13.60 -18.48
N THR A 141 19.61 -14.39 -19.41
CA THR A 141 18.88 -13.90 -20.58
C THR A 141 17.54 -13.27 -20.18
N GLU A 142 16.77 -13.92 -19.32
CA GLU A 142 15.50 -13.39 -18.79
C GLU A 142 15.73 -12.12 -17.99
N LEU A 143 16.72 -12.11 -17.10
CA LEU A 143 17.05 -10.93 -16.31
C LEU A 143 17.46 -9.74 -17.20
N ASN A 144 18.33 -9.97 -18.17
CA ASN A 144 18.73 -8.94 -19.12
C ASN A 144 17.56 -8.42 -19.97
N HIS A 145 16.60 -9.28 -20.28
CA HIS A 145 15.41 -8.87 -21.02
C HIS A 145 14.54 -7.87 -20.22
N LEU A 146 14.44 -8.05 -18.90
CA LEU A 146 13.70 -7.13 -18.03
C LEU A 146 14.30 -5.70 -17.98
N PHE A 147 15.61 -5.57 -18.22
CA PHE A 147 16.31 -4.27 -18.22
C PHE A 147 16.45 -3.63 -19.60
N ARG A 148 16.00 -4.30 -20.67
CA ARG A 148 15.94 -3.65 -21.98
C ARG A 148 14.83 -2.62 -21.96
N ARG A 149 15.19 -1.37 -22.24
CA ARG A 149 14.19 -0.32 -22.47
C ARG A 149 13.36 -0.70 -23.70
N ALA A 150 12.03 -0.69 -23.55
CA ALA A 150 11.11 -0.80 -24.67
C ALA A 150 11.25 0.42 -25.58
#